data_388175a6deb74388a7621e996e6c5592
#
_entry.id   388175a6deb74388a7621e996e6c5592
#
_cell.length_a   1.000
_cell.length_b   1.000
_cell.length_c   1.000
_cell.angle_alpha   90.00
_cell.angle_beta   90.00
_cell.angle_gamma   90.00
#
_symmetry.space_group_name_H-M   'P 1'
#
loop_
_entity.id
_entity.type
_entity.pdbx_description
1 polymer ?
#
loop_
_entity_poly.entity_id
_entity_poly.type
_entity_poly.pdbx_seq_one_letter_code
_entity_poly.pdbx_strand_id
1 'polypeptide(L)'
;TLWLLSASALLNGLLWAFDNPVRRTLFADVVTPAQLGSAMTLDTVTSNSTRFVGPILGGLFLEYAGIHGVFFLGALLYAAATLITLFGTRAAGSQKLGKVSSVFSALLDGFRLLRQERTLQGVMAVTLVFNVWAFPFVSMIPVIGKEVLDLTPLPLGVLMSAEGVGALSGALL
;
A
#
# COMPACT_ATOMS: atom_id res chain seq x y z
N THR A 1 19.89 16.40 -8.95
CA THR A 1 19.55 14.99 -8.63
C THR A 1 18.70 14.89 -7.39
N LEU A 2 18.96 15.66 -6.29
CA LEU A 2 18.13 15.65 -5.08
C LEU A 2 16.66 16.03 -5.36
N TRP A 3 16.46 17.05 -6.18
CA TRP A 3 15.14 17.51 -6.61
C TRP A 3 14.34 16.46 -7.38
N LEU A 4 14.97 15.64 -8.19
CA LEU A 4 14.31 14.55 -8.91
C LEU A 4 13.86 13.45 -7.95
N LEU A 5 14.68 13.12 -6.96
CA LEU A 5 14.31 12.16 -5.90
C LEU A 5 13.13 12.68 -5.06
N SER A 6 13.18 13.95 -4.68
CA SER A 6 12.09 14.58 -3.91
C SER A 6 10.79 14.64 -4.72
N ALA A 7 10.87 14.98 -6.00
CA ALA A 7 9.72 15.01 -6.90
C ALA A 7 9.13 13.61 -7.12
N SER A 8 9.96 12.59 -7.31
CA SER A 8 9.49 11.20 -7.46
C SER A 8 8.85 10.66 -6.17
N ALA A 9 9.42 10.99 -5.00
CA ALA A 9 8.84 10.63 -3.71
C ALA A 9 7.47 11.29 -3.50
N LEU A 10 7.34 12.57 -3.85
CA LEU A 10 6.09 13.31 -3.75
C LEU A 10 5.02 12.74 -4.70
N LEU A 11 5.38 12.45 -5.95
CA LEU A 11 4.47 11.81 -6.91
C LEU A 11 4.03 10.43 -6.44
N ASN A 12 4.96 9.62 -5.93
CA ASN A 12 4.63 8.30 -5.37
C ASN A 12 3.66 8.42 -4.19
N GLY A 13 3.90 9.36 -3.27
CA GLY A 13 3.02 9.61 -2.12
C GLY A 13 1.62 10.05 -2.56
N LEU A 14 1.51 10.92 -3.56
CA LEU A 14 0.22 11.33 -4.13
C LEU A 14 -0.52 10.15 -4.77
N LEU A 15 0.16 9.36 -5.60
CA LEU A 15 -0.43 8.16 -6.22
C LEU A 15 -0.94 7.18 -5.16
N TRP A 16 -0.16 6.95 -4.12
CA TRP A 16 -0.55 6.05 -3.02
C TRP A 16 -1.74 6.57 -2.21
N ALA A 17 -1.83 7.89 -2.02
CA ALA A 17 -2.96 8.53 -1.34
C ALA A 17 -4.28 8.37 -2.12
N PHE A 18 -4.22 8.32 -3.46
CA PHE A 18 -5.40 8.10 -4.30
C PHE A 18 -5.73 6.62 -4.48
N ASP A 19 -4.73 5.73 -4.57
CA ASP A 19 -4.93 4.31 -4.85
C ASP A 19 -5.82 3.63 -3.79
N ASN A 20 -5.53 3.82 -2.51
CA ASN A 20 -6.25 3.17 -1.42
C ASN A 20 -7.77 3.45 -1.40
N PRO A 21 -8.24 4.70 -1.40
CA PRO A 21 -9.68 4.98 -1.39
C PRO A 21 -10.37 4.53 -2.69
N VAL A 22 -9.71 4.71 -3.85
CA VAL A 22 -10.28 4.29 -5.15
C VAL A 22 -10.45 2.77 -5.19
N ARG A 23 -9.47 2.01 -4.74
CA ARG A 23 -9.55 0.55 -4.69
C ARG A 23 -10.70 0.07 -3.81
N ARG A 24 -10.86 0.64 -2.62
CA ARG A 24 -11.94 0.28 -1.69
C ARG A 24 -13.33 0.62 -2.23
N THR A 25 -13.48 1.75 -2.90
CA THR A 25 -14.76 2.09 -3.55
C THR A 25 -15.08 1.16 -4.70
N LEU A 26 -14.08 0.78 -5.51
CA LEU A 26 -14.26 -0.18 -6.60
C LEU A 26 -14.73 -1.55 -6.07
N PHE A 27 -14.20 -2.04 -4.95
CA PHE A 27 -14.70 -3.27 -4.33
C PHE A 27 -16.17 -3.13 -3.93
N ALA A 28 -16.54 -2.02 -3.27
CA ALA A 28 -17.92 -1.79 -2.88
C ALA A 28 -18.90 -1.70 -4.06
N ASP A 29 -18.42 -1.24 -5.22
CA ASP A 29 -19.23 -1.09 -6.43
C ASP A 29 -19.39 -2.42 -7.21
N VAL A 30 -18.42 -3.32 -7.13
CA VAL A 30 -18.39 -4.57 -7.92
C VAL A 30 -19.02 -5.76 -7.20
N VAL A 31 -18.94 -5.79 -5.85
CA VAL A 31 -19.44 -6.91 -5.07
C VAL A 31 -20.73 -6.56 -4.32
N THR A 32 -21.54 -7.58 -4.02
CA THR A 32 -22.74 -7.39 -3.20
C THR A 32 -22.36 -7.08 -1.74
N PRO A 33 -23.23 -6.41 -0.95
CA PRO A 33 -22.96 -6.13 0.46
C PRO A 33 -22.59 -7.38 1.28
N ALA A 34 -23.18 -8.54 0.95
CA ALA A 34 -22.87 -9.81 1.61
C ALA A 34 -21.44 -10.33 1.29
N GLN A 35 -20.89 -9.96 0.14
CA GLN A 35 -19.56 -10.40 -0.32
C GLN A 35 -18.46 -9.38 0.01
N LEU A 36 -18.83 -8.18 0.46
CA LEU A 36 -17.87 -7.10 0.71
C LEU A 36 -16.81 -7.49 1.76
N GLY A 37 -17.22 -8.18 2.83
CA GLY A 37 -16.29 -8.68 3.84
C GLY A 37 -15.24 -9.64 3.25
N SER A 38 -15.68 -10.60 2.44
CA SER A 38 -14.77 -11.55 1.77
C SER A 38 -13.82 -10.86 0.79
N ALA A 39 -14.31 -9.86 0.04
CA ALA A 39 -13.48 -9.08 -0.88
C ALA A 39 -12.41 -8.27 -0.14
N MET A 40 -12.76 -7.64 0.98
CA MET A 40 -11.82 -6.91 1.83
C MET A 40 -10.78 -7.84 2.47
N THR A 41 -11.19 -9.03 2.90
CA THR A 41 -10.26 -10.05 3.42
C THR A 41 -9.27 -10.48 2.34
N LEU A 42 -9.76 -10.75 1.13
CA LEU A 42 -8.91 -11.12 0.00
C LEU A 42 -7.90 -10.02 -0.36
N ASP A 43 -8.33 -8.76 -0.38
CA ASP A 43 -7.45 -7.59 -0.58
C ASP A 43 -6.36 -7.52 0.50
N THR A 44 -6.75 -7.73 1.76
CA THR A 44 -5.81 -7.73 2.90
C THR A 44 -4.79 -8.85 2.78
N VAL A 45 -5.23 -10.07 2.49
CA VAL A 45 -4.33 -11.23 2.32
C VAL A 45 -3.39 -11.00 1.14
N THR A 46 -3.90 -10.52 0.00
CA THR A 46 -3.09 -10.21 -1.18
C THR A 46 -2.03 -9.14 -0.87
N SER A 47 -2.43 -8.05 -0.23
CA SER A 47 -1.53 -6.96 0.14
C SER A 47 -0.43 -7.42 1.10
N ASN A 48 -0.77 -8.21 2.12
CA ASN A 48 0.21 -8.72 3.08
C ASN A 48 1.11 -9.80 2.46
N SER A 49 0.58 -10.65 1.58
CA SER A 49 1.39 -11.60 0.81
C SER A 49 2.42 -10.89 -0.08
N THR A 50 2.03 -9.80 -0.71
CA THR A 50 2.92 -8.98 -1.52
C THR A 50 4.01 -8.30 -0.68
N ARG A 51 3.68 -7.85 0.54
CA ARG A 51 4.66 -7.31 1.50
C ARG A 51 5.67 -8.35 1.98
N PHE A 52 5.28 -9.61 2.03
CA PHE A 52 6.18 -10.72 2.34
C PHE A 52 7.08 -11.07 1.14
N VAL A 53 6.49 -11.30 -0.03
CA VAL A 53 7.20 -11.79 -1.23
C VAL A 53 8.01 -10.67 -1.89
N GLY A 54 7.50 -9.43 -1.89
CA GLY A 54 8.08 -8.28 -2.60
C GLY A 54 9.55 -8.01 -2.23
N PRO A 55 9.88 -7.82 -0.95
CA PRO A 55 11.26 -7.54 -0.54
C PRO A 55 12.24 -8.68 -0.85
N ILE A 56 11.80 -9.95 -0.75
CA ILE A 56 12.63 -11.11 -1.10
C ILE A 56 12.96 -11.08 -2.59
N LEU A 57 11.95 -10.92 -3.45
CA LEU A 57 12.15 -10.81 -4.89
C LEU A 57 12.98 -9.58 -5.25
N GLY A 58 12.71 -8.44 -4.61
CA GLY A 58 13.48 -7.21 -4.81
C GLY A 58 14.95 -7.39 -4.44
N GLY A 59 15.24 -8.01 -3.29
CA GLY A 59 16.61 -8.34 -2.86
C GLY A 59 17.31 -9.30 -3.80
N LEU A 60 16.60 -10.36 -4.23
CA LEU A 60 17.11 -11.35 -5.19
C LEU A 60 17.47 -10.68 -6.54
N PHE A 61 16.55 -9.90 -7.11
CA PHE A 61 16.81 -9.21 -8.38
C PHE A 61 17.91 -8.16 -8.25
N LEU A 62 18.00 -7.47 -7.11
CA LEU A 62 19.07 -6.50 -6.87
C LEU A 62 20.43 -7.17 -6.80
N GLU A 63 20.52 -8.37 -6.22
CA GLU A 63 21.76 -9.12 -6.08
C GLU A 63 22.25 -9.68 -7.43
N TYR A 64 21.35 -10.24 -8.25
CA TYR A 64 21.73 -10.92 -9.51
C TYR A 64 21.68 -10.02 -10.75
N ALA A 65 20.74 -9.09 -10.83
CA ALA A 65 20.53 -8.24 -11.99
C ALA A 65 20.89 -6.76 -11.75
N GLY A 66 21.31 -6.43 -10.53
CA GLY A 66 21.63 -5.07 -10.13
C GLY A 66 20.44 -4.12 -10.16
N ILE A 67 20.71 -2.84 -9.91
CA ILE A 67 19.67 -1.80 -9.80
C ILE A 67 18.87 -1.64 -11.10
N HIS A 68 19.51 -1.77 -12.25
CA HIS A 68 18.83 -1.67 -13.56
C HIS A 68 17.82 -2.80 -13.77
N GLY A 69 18.14 -4.02 -13.32
CA GLY A 69 17.23 -5.16 -13.38
C GLY A 69 15.97 -4.97 -12.53
N VAL A 70 16.13 -4.41 -11.33
CA VAL A 70 15.00 -4.09 -10.44
C VAL A 70 14.06 -3.05 -11.08
N PHE A 71 14.60 -1.98 -11.64
CA PHE A 71 13.79 -0.97 -12.34
C PHE A 71 13.10 -1.52 -13.58
N PHE A 72 13.78 -2.36 -14.35
CA PHE A 72 13.20 -3.01 -15.53
C PHE A 72 12.04 -3.94 -15.14
N LEU A 73 12.23 -4.78 -14.10
CA LEU A 73 11.17 -5.63 -13.57
C LEU A 73 9.98 -4.79 -13.09
N GLY A 74 10.24 -3.72 -12.34
CA GLY A 74 9.20 -2.79 -11.89
C GLY A 74 8.40 -2.21 -13.05
N ALA A 75 9.08 -1.71 -14.08
CA ALA A 75 8.45 -1.17 -15.28
C ALA A 75 7.58 -2.21 -16.00
N LEU A 76 8.05 -3.45 -16.11
CA LEU A 76 7.32 -4.56 -16.71
C LEU A 76 6.04 -4.89 -15.92
N LEU A 77 6.16 -4.97 -14.59
CA LEU A 77 5.02 -5.25 -13.71
C LEU A 77 3.96 -4.14 -13.77
N TYR A 78 4.40 -2.87 -13.77
CA TYR A 78 3.48 -1.74 -13.94
C TYR A 78 2.82 -1.71 -15.32
N ALA A 79 3.56 -2.02 -16.39
CA ALA A 79 2.99 -2.14 -17.73
C ALA A 79 1.94 -3.26 -17.79
N ALA A 80 2.25 -4.43 -17.22
CA ALA A 80 1.31 -5.55 -17.16
C ALA A 80 0.04 -5.18 -16.35
N ALA A 81 0.19 -4.55 -15.19
CA ALA A 81 -0.94 -4.10 -14.38
C ALA A 81 -1.80 -3.09 -15.14
N THR A 82 -1.18 -2.13 -15.84
CA THR A 82 -1.88 -1.15 -16.68
C THR A 82 -2.68 -1.83 -17.80
N LEU A 83 -2.07 -2.78 -18.51
CA LEU A 83 -2.75 -3.54 -19.55
C LEU A 83 -3.93 -4.33 -19.01
N ILE A 84 -3.75 -5.05 -17.91
CA ILE A 84 -4.83 -5.82 -17.24
C ILE A 84 -5.97 -4.87 -16.85
N THR A 85 -5.68 -3.70 -16.30
CA THR A 85 -6.69 -2.72 -15.92
C THR A 85 -7.42 -2.17 -17.14
N LEU A 86 -6.71 -1.79 -18.21
CA LEU A 86 -7.30 -1.25 -19.43
C LEU A 86 -8.23 -2.24 -20.13
N PHE A 87 -7.84 -3.52 -20.17
CA PHE A 87 -8.66 -4.57 -20.81
C PHE A 87 -9.74 -5.12 -19.87
N GLY A 88 -9.46 -5.22 -18.56
CA GLY A 88 -10.39 -5.74 -17.57
C GLY A 88 -11.54 -4.79 -17.25
N THR A 89 -11.28 -3.48 -17.15
CA THR A 89 -12.33 -2.49 -16.80
C THR A 89 -13.32 -2.19 -17.92
N ARG A 90 -13.02 -2.56 -19.17
CA ARG A 90 -13.99 -2.45 -20.27
C ARG A 90 -15.23 -3.34 -20.08
N ALA A 91 -15.14 -4.37 -19.24
CA ALA A 91 -16.26 -5.26 -18.91
C ALA A 91 -17.12 -4.77 -17.74
N ALA A 92 -16.58 -3.93 -16.87
CA ALA A 92 -17.32 -3.32 -15.78
C ALA A 92 -17.95 -2.04 -16.29
N GLY A 93 -19.27 -2.07 -16.57
CA GLY A 93 -20.04 -0.91 -17.07
C GLY A 93 -19.80 0.31 -16.19
N SER A 94 -19.67 1.46 -16.83
CA SER A 94 -19.49 2.77 -16.20
C SER A 94 -20.63 3.03 -15.20
N GLN A 95 -20.41 2.71 -13.94
CA GLN A 95 -21.32 3.15 -12.89
C GLN A 95 -21.14 4.67 -12.73
N LYS A 96 -22.26 5.38 -12.69
CA LYS A 96 -22.30 6.83 -12.50
C LYS A 96 -21.56 7.16 -11.20
N LEU A 97 -20.42 7.82 -11.32
CA LEU A 97 -19.76 8.48 -10.18
C LEU A 97 -20.82 9.32 -9.48
N GLY A 98 -21.18 8.93 -8.25
CA GLY A 98 -22.03 9.74 -7.38
C GLY A 98 -21.46 11.15 -7.31
N LYS A 99 -22.31 12.17 -7.15
CA LYS A 99 -21.88 13.57 -7.02
C LYS A 99 -20.71 13.63 -6.03
N VAL A 100 -19.53 13.96 -6.54
CA VAL A 100 -18.37 14.24 -5.70
C VAL A 100 -18.73 15.48 -4.89
N SER A 101 -19.18 15.29 -3.65
CA SER A 101 -19.21 16.39 -2.69
C SER A 101 -17.77 16.94 -2.61
N SER A 102 -17.63 18.24 -2.52
CA SER A 102 -16.31 18.86 -2.43
C SER A 102 -15.47 18.09 -1.41
N VAL A 103 -14.24 17.71 -1.78
CA VAL A 103 -13.30 17.00 -0.86
C VAL A 103 -13.21 17.73 0.48
N PHE A 104 -13.30 19.04 0.46
CA PHE A 104 -13.27 19.88 1.64
C PHE A 104 -14.53 19.69 2.53
N SER A 105 -15.73 19.58 1.96
CA SER A 105 -16.94 19.30 2.73
C SER A 105 -16.90 17.90 3.35
N ALA A 106 -16.44 16.91 2.61
CA ALA A 106 -16.28 15.55 3.12
C ALA A 106 -15.27 15.46 4.29
N LEU A 107 -14.18 16.24 4.23
CA LEU A 107 -13.22 16.35 5.35
C LEU A 107 -13.85 16.99 6.59
N LEU A 108 -14.61 18.08 6.41
CA LEU A 108 -15.30 18.74 7.52
C LEU A 108 -16.34 17.82 8.16
N ASP A 109 -17.11 17.10 7.38
CA ASP A 109 -18.09 16.13 7.86
C ASP A 109 -17.40 14.98 8.62
N GLY A 110 -16.28 14.48 8.12
CA GLY A 110 -15.43 13.49 8.81
C GLY A 110 -14.91 14.02 10.15
N PHE A 111 -14.45 15.27 10.21
CA PHE A 111 -14.00 15.91 11.46
C PHE A 111 -15.14 16.10 12.46
N ARG A 112 -16.34 16.44 11.96
CA ARG A 112 -17.53 16.57 12.81
C ARG A 112 -17.93 15.23 13.40
N LEU A 113 -17.94 14.16 12.59
CA LEU A 113 -18.21 12.80 13.02
C LEU A 113 -17.18 12.32 14.05
N LEU A 114 -15.90 12.58 13.80
CA LEU A 114 -14.83 12.26 14.74
C LEU A 114 -15.03 12.88 16.12
N ARG A 115 -15.52 14.12 16.19
CA ARG A 115 -15.80 14.79 17.47
C ARG A 115 -17.01 14.18 18.22
N GLN A 116 -17.94 13.56 17.52
CA GLN A 116 -19.17 13.03 18.09
C GLN A 116 -19.01 11.59 18.59
N GLU A 117 -18.15 10.79 17.92
CA GLU A 117 -18.03 9.36 18.15
C GLU A 117 -16.72 9.02 18.89
N ARG A 118 -16.82 8.67 20.19
CA ARG A 118 -15.66 8.30 21.03
C ARG A 118 -14.90 7.08 20.49
N THR A 119 -15.61 6.10 19.94
CA THR A 119 -14.99 4.91 19.34
C THR A 119 -14.09 5.30 18.17
N LEU A 120 -14.58 6.22 17.32
CA LEU A 120 -13.82 6.72 16.19
C LEU A 120 -12.56 7.50 16.62
N GLN A 121 -12.67 8.28 17.71
CA GLN A 121 -11.52 8.97 18.31
C GLN A 121 -10.45 7.97 18.79
N GLY A 122 -10.86 6.89 19.45
CA GLY A 122 -9.95 5.85 19.89
C GLY A 122 -9.21 5.18 18.72
N VAL A 123 -9.94 4.78 17.69
CA VAL A 123 -9.35 4.19 16.47
C VAL A 123 -8.38 5.15 15.80
N MET A 124 -8.76 6.42 15.64
CA MET A 124 -7.88 7.44 15.04
C MET A 124 -6.64 7.71 15.89
N ALA A 125 -6.76 7.74 17.22
CA ALA A 125 -5.62 7.91 18.11
C ALA A 125 -4.62 6.75 18.00
N VAL A 126 -5.11 5.51 18.01
CA VAL A 126 -4.27 4.32 17.80
C VAL A 126 -3.59 4.37 16.43
N THR A 127 -4.33 4.72 15.38
CA THR A 127 -3.78 4.86 14.03
C THR A 127 -2.70 5.94 13.98
N LEU A 128 -2.92 7.09 14.63
CA LEU A 128 -1.93 8.17 14.70
C LEU A 128 -0.64 7.72 15.39
N VAL A 129 -0.78 7.11 16.58
CA VAL A 129 0.37 6.59 17.34
C VAL A 129 1.14 5.55 16.53
N PHE A 130 0.42 4.61 15.90
CA PHE A 130 1.03 3.59 15.05
C PHE A 130 1.81 4.22 13.88
N ASN A 131 1.20 5.18 13.17
CA ASN A 131 1.87 5.82 12.04
C ASN A 131 3.09 6.66 12.45
N VAL A 132 3.03 7.33 13.60
CA VAL A 132 4.15 8.16 14.09
C VAL A 132 5.33 7.30 14.58
N TRP A 133 5.08 6.12 15.15
CA TRP A 133 6.14 5.29 15.73
C TRP A 133 6.55 4.10 14.87
N ALA A 134 5.60 3.39 14.25
CA ALA A 134 5.92 2.19 13.51
C ALA A 134 6.52 2.48 12.11
N PHE A 135 6.00 3.47 11.39
CA PHE A 135 6.52 3.81 10.06
C PHE A 135 7.99 4.25 10.06
N PRO A 136 8.45 5.14 10.96
CA PRO A 136 9.87 5.47 11.05
C PRO A 136 10.75 4.27 11.36
N PHE A 137 10.30 3.35 12.23
CA PHE A 137 11.03 2.12 12.52
C PHE A 137 11.21 1.26 11.27
N VAL A 138 10.14 1.01 10.53
CA VAL A 138 10.18 0.20 9.30
C VAL A 138 11.13 0.83 8.27
N SER A 139 11.12 2.15 8.13
CA SER A 139 12.02 2.85 7.19
C SER A 139 13.49 2.81 7.61
N MET A 140 13.79 2.56 8.87
CA MET A 140 15.16 2.39 9.38
C MET A 140 15.71 0.97 9.16
N ILE A 141 14.87 -0.04 8.96
CA ILE A 141 15.31 -1.43 8.77
C ILE A 141 16.36 -1.57 7.65
N PRO A 142 16.17 -1.00 6.43
CA PRO A 142 17.17 -1.09 5.38
C PRO A 142 18.51 -0.43 5.74
N VAL A 143 18.45 0.68 6.47
CA VAL A 143 19.63 1.42 6.91
C VAL A 143 20.42 0.58 7.93
N ILE A 144 19.75 0.06 8.95
CA ILE A 144 20.36 -0.80 9.95
C ILE A 144 20.92 -2.07 9.32
N GLY A 145 20.15 -2.71 8.43
CA GLY A 145 20.58 -3.91 7.73
C GLY A 145 21.86 -3.70 6.91
N LYS A 146 21.97 -2.54 6.24
CA LYS A 146 23.13 -2.23 5.40
C LYS A 146 24.31 -1.67 6.20
N GLU A 147 24.07 -0.67 7.06
CA GLU A 147 25.14 0.09 7.70
C GLU A 147 25.65 -0.57 8.99
N VAL A 148 24.82 -1.35 9.69
CA VAL A 148 25.19 -1.98 10.97
C VAL A 148 25.45 -3.47 10.81
N LEU A 149 24.64 -4.18 10.01
CA LEU A 149 24.74 -5.63 9.82
C LEU A 149 25.49 -6.03 8.55
N ASP A 150 25.86 -5.07 7.70
CA ASP A 150 26.55 -5.27 6.42
C ASP A 150 25.91 -6.36 5.53
N LEU A 151 24.56 -6.39 5.53
CA LEU A 151 23.81 -7.39 4.79
C LEU A 151 23.86 -7.14 3.29
N THR A 152 24.02 -8.23 2.53
CA THR A 152 23.82 -8.22 1.08
C THR A 152 22.32 -8.02 0.74
N PRO A 153 21.97 -7.66 -0.51
CA PRO A 153 20.58 -7.34 -0.86
C PRO A 153 19.58 -8.45 -0.56
N LEU A 154 19.93 -9.71 -0.74
CA LEU A 154 19.00 -10.82 -0.50
C LEU A 154 18.68 -11.02 0.99
N PRO A 155 19.65 -11.16 1.92
CA PRO A 155 19.38 -11.18 3.35
C PRO A 155 18.61 -9.95 3.86
N LEU A 156 18.89 -8.77 3.30
CA LEU A 156 18.16 -7.56 3.62
C LEU A 156 16.68 -7.67 3.19
N GLY A 157 16.41 -8.21 2.01
CA GLY A 157 15.06 -8.49 1.54
C GLY A 157 14.32 -9.48 2.44
N VAL A 158 15.00 -10.53 2.91
CA VAL A 158 14.44 -11.50 3.88
C VAL A 158 14.12 -10.82 5.22
N LEU A 159 15.01 -9.97 5.72
CA LEU A 159 14.77 -9.21 6.95
C LEU A 159 13.52 -8.33 6.84
N MET A 160 13.38 -7.61 5.72
CA MET A 160 12.22 -6.76 5.46
C MET A 160 10.93 -7.56 5.30
N SER A 161 11.00 -8.80 4.82
CA SER A 161 9.83 -9.66 4.65
C SER A 161 9.20 -10.14 5.97
N ALA A 162 9.95 -10.08 7.07
CA ALA A 162 9.45 -10.46 8.41
C ALA A 162 8.21 -9.64 8.83
N GLU A 163 8.13 -8.38 8.39
CA GLU A 163 6.93 -7.54 8.58
C GLU A 163 5.71 -8.15 7.89
N GLY A 164 5.88 -8.66 6.67
CA GLY A 164 4.82 -9.34 5.93
C GLY A 164 4.30 -10.61 6.62
N VAL A 165 5.20 -11.39 7.22
CA VAL A 165 4.83 -12.57 8.02
C VAL A 165 4.01 -12.17 9.25
N GLY A 166 4.46 -11.13 9.98
CA GLY A 166 3.72 -10.60 11.12
C GLY A 166 2.32 -10.08 10.74
N ALA A 167 2.23 -9.35 9.64
CA ALA A 167 0.97 -8.83 9.13
C ALA A 167 0.01 -9.93 8.66
N LEU A 168 0.51 -10.98 7.99
CA LEU A 168 -0.29 -12.15 7.61
C LEU A 168 -0.78 -12.91 8.84
N SER A 169 0.08 -13.14 9.82
CA SER A 169 -0.28 -13.83 11.06
C SER A 169 -1.36 -13.08 11.84
N GLY A 170 -1.23 -11.74 11.93
CA GLY A 170 -2.22 -10.89 12.58
C GLY A 170 -3.55 -10.78 11.82
N ALA A 171 -3.56 -10.98 10.51
CA ALA A 171 -4.78 -10.97 9.71
C ALA A 171 -5.58 -12.29 9.78
N LEU A 172 -4.94 -13.39 10.24
CA LEU A 172 -5.56 -14.70 10.39
C LEU A 172 -6.10 -14.97 11.80
N LEU A 173 -5.73 -14.14 12.77
CA LEU A 173 -6.21 -14.20 14.16
C LEU A 173 -7.45 -13.33 14.37
#